data_c13ad19c511475c2075188e191c55902
#
_entry.id   c13ad19c511475c2075188e191c55902
#
_cell.length_a   1.000
_cell.length_b   1.000
_cell.length_c   1.000
_cell.angle_alpha   90.00
_cell.angle_beta   90.00
_cell.angle_gamma   90.00
#
_symmetry.space_group_name_H-M   'P 1'
#
loop_
_entity.id
_entity.type
_entity.pdbx_description
1 polymer ?
#
loop_
_entity_poly.entity_id
_entity_poly.type
_entity_poly.pdbx_seq_one_letter_code
_entity_poly.pdbx_strand_id
1 'polypeptide(L)'
;KGLKWEKFIEVSQKLVTREKTGNIARDLILSLMQESTIDEWNFWYRRILLKDFKCGVSEKTINNVVKRLSKDNYIIPVFACMLAHDSNNHEKKLVGEKLVDYKLDGVRVITIYNHENKSISLFSRNGKELYNFNHISEEIINNLSHSFEQSMVLDGEIVSKSFQSLMKQVYNKSSNVSSDAKLALFDIYLFLFLMLLDEK
;
A
#
# COMPACT_ATOMS: atom_id res chain seq x y z
N LYS A 1 -22.08 29.79 -8.28
CA LYS A 1 -20.62 29.76 -8.47
C LYS A 1 -20.06 28.81 -7.40
N GLY A 2 -19.44 27.73 -7.81
CA GLY A 2 -18.78 26.74 -6.95
C GLY A 2 -17.67 26.07 -7.75
N LEU A 3 -16.77 25.37 -7.08
CA LEU A 3 -15.70 24.61 -7.72
C LEU A 3 -16.31 23.46 -8.53
N LYS A 4 -15.97 23.37 -9.83
CA LYS A 4 -16.39 22.25 -10.66
C LYS A 4 -15.66 20.98 -10.25
N TRP A 5 -16.42 19.87 -10.15
CA TRP A 5 -15.89 18.57 -9.76
C TRP A 5 -14.77 18.08 -10.69
N GLU A 6 -14.92 18.27 -11.98
CA GLU A 6 -13.94 17.87 -13.00
C GLU A 6 -12.59 18.55 -12.77
N LYS A 7 -12.60 19.86 -12.46
CA LYS A 7 -11.38 20.62 -12.14
C LYS A 7 -10.72 20.10 -10.86
N PHE A 8 -11.51 19.79 -9.83
CA PHE A 8 -11.00 19.22 -8.60
C PHE A 8 -10.31 17.88 -8.85
N ILE A 9 -10.93 16.99 -9.63
CA ILE A 9 -10.37 15.68 -9.97
C ILE A 9 -9.07 15.84 -10.77
N GLU A 10 -9.04 16.71 -11.78
CA GLU A 10 -7.84 16.96 -12.59
C GLU A 10 -6.64 17.37 -11.71
N VAL A 11 -6.86 18.35 -10.82
CA VAL A 11 -5.81 18.80 -9.90
C VAL A 11 -5.42 17.70 -8.92
N SER A 12 -6.38 16.97 -8.38
CA SER A 12 -6.14 15.86 -7.45
C SER A 12 -5.29 14.76 -8.09
N GLN A 13 -5.51 14.43 -9.36
CA GLN A 13 -4.70 13.47 -10.11
C GLN A 13 -3.24 13.93 -10.21
N LYS A 14 -2.99 15.21 -10.54
CA LYS A 14 -1.63 15.78 -10.60
C LYS A 14 -0.90 15.72 -9.26
N LEU A 15 -1.65 15.83 -8.15
CA LEU A 15 -1.10 15.69 -6.79
C LEU A 15 -0.79 14.22 -6.44
N VAL A 16 -1.67 13.29 -6.79
CA VAL A 16 -1.51 11.85 -6.55
C VAL A 16 -0.34 11.28 -7.34
N THR A 17 -0.24 11.63 -8.64
CA THR A 17 0.87 11.21 -9.51
C THR A 17 2.17 11.95 -9.23
N ARG A 18 2.17 12.91 -8.29
CA ARG A 18 3.31 13.78 -7.98
C ARG A 18 3.83 14.60 -9.16
N GLU A 19 3.03 14.80 -10.20
CA GLU A 19 3.34 15.71 -11.30
C GLU A 19 3.55 17.14 -10.78
N LYS A 20 2.76 17.53 -9.78
CA LYS A 20 2.88 18.83 -9.09
C LYS A 20 3.15 18.60 -7.60
N THR A 21 4.22 19.21 -7.10
CA THR A 21 4.69 19.07 -5.71
C THR A 21 5.12 20.43 -5.12
N GLY A 22 5.40 20.47 -3.83
CA GLY A 22 5.94 21.66 -3.17
C GLY A 22 5.03 22.88 -3.25
N ASN A 23 5.59 24.03 -3.55
CA ASN A 23 4.85 25.31 -3.63
C ASN A 23 3.79 25.31 -4.73
N ILE A 24 4.06 24.67 -5.87
CA ILE A 24 3.09 24.58 -6.98
C ILE A 24 1.85 23.80 -6.54
N ALA A 25 2.02 22.68 -5.84
CA ALA A 25 0.92 21.90 -5.30
C ALA A 25 0.09 22.71 -4.28
N ARG A 26 0.77 23.47 -3.41
CA ARG A 26 0.12 24.37 -2.44
C ARG A 26 -0.72 25.41 -3.15
N ASP A 27 -0.18 26.06 -4.18
CA ASP A 27 -0.84 27.16 -4.90
C ASP A 27 -2.05 26.62 -5.69
N LEU A 28 -1.96 25.42 -6.26
CA LEU A 28 -3.11 24.75 -6.87
C LEU A 28 -4.22 24.46 -5.86
N ILE A 29 -3.88 23.96 -4.67
CA ILE A 29 -4.86 23.70 -3.59
C ILE A 29 -5.52 25.01 -3.15
N LEU A 30 -4.75 26.10 -3.00
CA LEU A 30 -5.29 27.42 -2.64
C LEU A 30 -6.25 27.95 -3.72
N SER A 31 -5.93 27.77 -5.00
CA SER A 31 -6.83 28.15 -6.12
C SER A 31 -8.15 27.40 -6.04
N LEU A 32 -8.13 26.07 -5.80
CA LEU A 32 -9.36 25.27 -5.63
C LEU A 32 -10.19 25.76 -4.43
N MET A 33 -9.52 26.08 -3.33
CA MET A 33 -10.17 26.59 -2.12
C MET A 33 -10.87 27.94 -2.38
N GLN A 34 -10.22 28.85 -3.13
CA GLN A 34 -10.79 30.16 -3.47
C GLN A 34 -11.98 30.08 -4.42
N GLU A 35 -12.05 29.05 -5.27
CA GLU A 35 -13.16 28.84 -6.20
C GLU A 35 -14.35 28.14 -5.57
N SER A 36 -14.15 27.43 -4.45
CA SER A 36 -15.22 26.74 -3.71
C SER A 36 -15.89 27.66 -2.70
N THR A 37 -17.09 27.29 -2.28
CA THR A 37 -17.68 27.88 -1.08
C THR A 37 -17.00 27.30 0.17
N ILE A 38 -17.11 28.00 1.30
CA ILE A 38 -16.53 27.54 2.58
C ILE A 38 -17.08 26.18 2.98
N ASP A 39 -18.40 25.97 2.78
CA ASP A 39 -19.06 24.72 3.12
C ASP A 39 -18.62 23.57 2.22
N GLU A 40 -18.65 23.76 0.89
CA GLU A 40 -18.17 22.76 -0.07
C GLU A 40 -16.71 22.37 0.23
N TRP A 41 -15.85 23.36 0.48
CA TRP A 41 -14.46 23.12 0.81
C TRP A 41 -14.31 22.27 2.07
N ASN A 42 -14.94 22.65 3.17
CA ASN A 42 -14.79 22.00 4.46
C ASN A 42 -15.47 20.64 4.53
N PHE A 43 -16.64 20.48 3.91
CA PHE A 43 -17.41 19.23 3.98
C PHE A 43 -16.98 18.18 2.96
N TRP A 44 -16.44 18.59 1.78
CA TRP A 44 -16.15 17.67 0.69
C TRP A 44 -14.68 17.71 0.27
N TYR A 45 -14.25 18.76 -0.41
CA TYR A 45 -12.97 18.79 -1.11
C TYR A 45 -11.77 18.62 -0.18
N ARG A 46 -11.73 19.37 0.92
CA ARG A 46 -10.67 19.26 1.93
C ARG A 46 -10.59 17.86 2.53
N ARG A 47 -11.71 17.20 2.77
CA ARG A 47 -11.74 15.86 3.36
C ARG A 47 -11.22 14.80 2.40
N ILE A 48 -11.53 14.92 1.12
CA ILE A 48 -10.96 14.06 0.07
C ILE A 48 -9.44 14.21 0.02
N LEU A 49 -8.93 15.45 0.01
CA LEU A 49 -7.48 15.71 0.00
C LEU A 49 -6.78 15.19 1.26
N LEU A 50 -7.43 15.25 2.41
CA LEU A 50 -6.91 14.71 3.68
C LEU A 50 -7.08 13.19 3.80
N LYS A 51 -7.81 12.56 2.86
CA LYS A 51 -8.20 11.13 2.91
C LYS A 51 -8.91 10.76 4.22
N ASP A 52 -9.69 11.68 4.76
CA ASP A 52 -10.41 11.52 6.02
C ASP A 52 -11.80 12.16 5.95
N PHE A 53 -12.79 11.35 5.65
CA PHE A 53 -14.19 11.81 5.58
C PHE A 53 -14.80 12.12 6.94
N LYS A 54 -14.16 11.72 8.05
CA LYS A 54 -14.68 11.85 9.43
C LYS A 54 -16.12 11.37 9.58
N CYS A 55 -16.49 10.35 8.83
CA CYS A 55 -17.84 9.81 8.83
C CYS A 55 -18.05 8.68 9.87
N GLY A 56 -16.99 8.32 10.62
CA GLY A 56 -17.06 7.24 11.63
C GLY A 56 -17.24 5.84 11.03
N VAL A 57 -17.06 5.68 9.73
CA VAL A 57 -17.27 4.43 9.00
C VAL A 57 -15.96 4.01 8.34
N SER A 58 -15.56 2.75 8.54
CA SER A 58 -14.40 2.15 7.87
C SER A 58 -14.82 1.51 6.55
N GLU A 59 -13.84 1.30 5.66
CA GLU A 59 -14.01 0.55 4.41
C GLU A 59 -14.61 -0.83 4.67
N LYS A 60 -14.17 -1.50 5.74
CA LYS A 60 -14.71 -2.80 6.17
C LYS A 60 -16.21 -2.72 6.47
N THR A 61 -16.64 -1.66 7.13
CA THR A 61 -18.07 -1.46 7.44
C THR A 61 -18.87 -1.26 6.16
N ILE A 62 -18.37 -0.42 5.23
CA ILE A 62 -19.01 -0.19 3.94
C ILE A 62 -19.10 -1.51 3.17
N ASN A 63 -18.00 -2.25 3.03
CA ASN A 63 -17.95 -3.50 2.31
C ASN A 63 -18.92 -4.55 2.90
N ASN A 64 -19.03 -4.62 4.23
CA ASN A 64 -19.99 -5.52 4.87
C ASN A 64 -21.45 -5.18 4.53
N VAL A 65 -21.79 -3.88 4.41
CA VAL A 65 -23.12 -3.45 4.00
C VAL A 65 -23.36 -3.74 2.52
N VAL A 66 -22.38 -3.42 1.67
CA VAL A 66 -22.43 -3.66 0.22
C VAL A 66 -22.65 -5.14 -0.08
N LYS A 67 -21.89 -6.03 0.56
CA LYS A 67 -22.06 -7.49 0.42
C LYS A 67 -23.46 -7.95 0.83
N ARG A 68 -23.98 -7.43 1.96
CA ARG A 68 -25.37 -7.77 2.39
C ARG A 68 -26.44 -7.32 1.39
N LEU A 69 -26.18 -6.25 0.67
CA LEU A 69 -27.12 -5.71 -0.33
C LEU A 69 -26.89 -6.32 -1.73
N SER A 70 -25.96 -7.25 -1.89
CA SER A 70 -25.55 -7.84 -3.17
C SER A 70 -25.22 -6.78 -4.24
N LYS A 71 -24.54 -5.72 -3.83
CA LYS A 71 -24.14 -4.59 -4.70
C LYS A 71 -22.62 -4.56 -4.89
N ASP A 72 -22.05 -5.64 -5.36
CA ASP A 72 -20.60 -5.85 -5.43
C ASP A 72 -19.83 -4.77 -6.22
N ASN A 73 -20.49 -4.08 -7.14
CA ASN A 73 -19.93 -2.93 -7.88
C ASN A 73 -19.46 -1.77 -6.97
N TYR A 74 -19.90 -1.72 -5.71
CA TYR A 74 -19.53 -0.68 -4.74
C TYR A 74 -18.53 -1.17 -3.69
N ILE A 75 -17.96 -2.35 -3.85
CA ILE A 75 -16.92 -2.84 -2.95
C ILE A 75 -15.69 -1.94 -3.08
N ILE A 76 -15.21 -1.45 -1.95
CA ILE A 76 -13.97 -0.68 -1.88
C ILE A 76 -12.81 -1.67 -1.82
N PRO A 77 -11.89 -1.68 -2.81
CA PRO A 77 -10.72 -2.53 -2.74
C PRO A 77 -9.85 -2.15 -1.53
N VAL A 78 -9.52 -3.13 -0.70
CA VAL A 78 -8.67 -2.93 0.48
C VAL A 78 -7.43 -3.80 0.32
N PHE A 79 -6.26 -3.16 0.34
CA PHE A 79 -5.00 -3.89 0.38
C PHE A 79 -4.85 -4.51 1.77
N ALA A 80 -4.73 -5.82 1.83
CA ALA A 80 -4.55 -6.55 3.06
C ALA A 80 -3.51 -7.66 2.88
N CYS A 81 -2.73 -7.92 3.92
CA CYS A 81 -1.86 -9.07 4.01
C CYS A 81 -2.19 -9.88 5.26
N MET A 82 -1.84 -11.16 5.25
CA MET A 82 -2.02 -12.03 6.40
C MET A 82 -1.18 -11.52 7.58
N LEU A 83 -1.79 -11.48 8.77
CA LEU A 83 -1.15 -11.01 9.99
C LEU A 83 -0.94 -12.16 10.95
N ALA A 84 0.23 -12.17 11.61
CA ALA A 84 0.45 -13.03 12.76
C ALA A 84 -0.45 -12.62 13.92
N HIS A 85 -1.00 -13.59 14.63
CA HIS A 85 -1.79 -13.39 15.83
C HIS A 85 -1.01 -13.83 17.06
N ASP A 86 -1.32 -13.23 18.21
CA ASP A 86 -0.75 -13.66 19.49
C ASP A 86 -1.25 -15.09 19.83
N SER A 87 -0.31 -15.98 20.10
CA SER A 87 -0.57 -17.38 20.43
C SER A 87 -1.47 -17.54 21.65
N ASN A 88 -1.36 -16.66 22.63
CA ASN A 88 -2.18 -16.70 23.86
C ASN A 88 -3.68 -16.60 23.55
N ASN A 89 -4.04 -15.92 22.47
CA ASN A 89 -5.43 -15.78 22.03
C ASN A 89 -5.88 -16.92 21.09
N HIS A 90 -4.97 -17.82 20.71
CA HIS A 90 -5.21 -18.85 19.70
C HIS A 90 -4.66 -20.23 20.08
N GLU A 91 -4.50 -20.52 21.35
CA GLU A 91 -3.94 -21.80 21.86
C GLU A 91 -4.59 -23.03 21.22
N LYS A 92 -5.91 -23.03 21.04
CA LYS A 92 -6.66 -24.13 20.41
C LYS A 92 -6.21 -24.42 18.97
N LYS A 93 -5.54 -23.46 18.29
CA LYS A 93 -5.00 -23.62 16.93
C LYS A 93 -3.56 -24.12 16.91
N LEU A 94 -2.90 -24.21 18.06
CA LEU A 94 -1.51 -24.68 18.19
C LEU A 94 -1.37 -26.18 18.33
N VAL A 95 -2.37 -26.96 17.94
CA VAL A 95 -2.37 -28.41 17.98
C VAL A 95 -1.74 -28.98 16.71
N GLY A 96 -1.00 -30.10 16.83
CA GLY A 96 -0.33 -30.79 15.72
C GLY A 96 1.03 -30.20 15.37
N GLU A 97 1.59 -30.68 14.26
CA GLU A 97 2.89 -30.16 13.75
C GLU A 97 2.80 -28.71 13.33
N LYS A 98 3.83 -27.93 13.67
CA LYS A 98 3.95 -26.50 13.35
C LYS A 98 5.34 -26.19 12.85
N LEU A 99 5.42 -25.30 11.88
CA LEU A 99 6.66 -24.66 11.49
C LEU A 99 6.93 -23.51 12.46
N VAL A 100 8.17 -23.40 12.90
CA VAL A 100 8.64 -22.31 13.76
C VAL A 100 9.71 -21.55 13.00
N ASP A 101 9.57 -20.23 12.94
CA ASP A 101 10.52 -19.36 12.25
C ASP A 101 10.86 -18.15 13.12
N TYR A 102 11.93 -17.45 12.77
CA TYR A 102 12.33 -16.22 13.46
C TYR A 102 11.39 -15.08 13.12
N LYS A 103 10.90 -14.40 14.17
CA LYS A 103 10.21 -13.13 13.98
C LYS A 103 11.25 -12.03 13.73
N LEU A 104 11.42 -11.67 12.48
CA LEU A 104 12.29 -10.56 12.11
C LEU A 104 11.71 -9.22 12.61
N ASP A 105 12.61 -8.28 12.93
CA ASP A 105 12.25 -6.93 13.35
C ASP A 105 12.63 -5.95 12.25
N GLY A 106 11.69 -5.70 11.37
CA GLY A 106 11.89 -4.90 10.17
C GLY A 106 10.62 -4.22 9.70
N VAL A 107 10.53 -4.02 8.40
CA VAL A 107 9.35 -3.50 7.71
C VAL A 107 8.81 -4.54 6.76
N ARG A 108 7.62 -5.04 7.04
CA ARG A 108 6.96 -5.99 6.15
C ARG A 108 6.72 -5.40 4.77
N VAL A 109 7.08 -6.16 3.77
CA VAL A 109 6.97 -5.78 2.36
C VAL A 109 6.28 -6.87 1.58
N ILE A 110 5.25 -6.50 0.86
CA ILE A 110 4.62 -7.31 -0.17
C ILE A 110 5.22 -6.88 -1.50
N THR A 111 5.92 -7.79 -2.14
CA THR A 111 6.58 -7.57 -3.42
C THR A 111 5.75 -8.19 -4.52
N ILE A 112 5.35 -7.40 -5.51
CA ILE A 112 4.60 -7.88 -6.68
C ILE A 112 5.57 -7.90 -7.86
N TYR A 113 5.82 -9.09 -8.39
CA TYR A 113 6.51 -9.30 -9.64
C TYR A 113 5.50 -9.44 -10.77
N ASN A 114 5.55 -8.57 -11.75
CA ASN A 114 4.77 -8.66 -12.97
C ASN A 114 5.61 -9.33 -14.06
N HIS A 115 5.17 -10.52 -14.52
CA HIS A 115 5.90 -11.31 -15.49
C HIS A 115 5.87 -10.71 -16.90
N GLU A 116 4.79 -10.03 -17.27
CA GLU A 116 4.60 -9.49 -18.62
C GLU A 116 5.59 -8.38 -18.94
N ASN A 117 5.76 -7.43 -18.01
CA ASN A 117 6.64 -6.29 -18.19
C ASN A 117 7.95 -6.39 -17.39
N LYS A 118 8.17 -7.51 -16.69
CA LYS A 118 9.38 -7.78 -15.89
C LYS A 118 9.63 -6.71 -14.82
N SER A 119 8.56 -6.14 -14.24
CA SER A 119 8.65 -5.09 -13.23
C SER A 119 8.39 -5.63 -11.83
N ILE A 120 8.92 -4.90 -10.85
CA ILE A 120 8.71 -5.16 -9.42
C ILE A 120 8.18 -3.91 -8.76
N SER A 121 7.14 -4.09 -7.95
CA SER A 121 6.60 -3.08 -7.06
C SER A 121 6.64 -3.58 -5.62
N LEU A 122 7.12 -2.74 -4.71
CA LEU A 122 7.23 -3.02 -3.29
C LEU A 122 6.15 -2.25 -2.52
N PHE A 123 5.36 -2.95 -1.73
CA PHE A 123 4.29 -2.34 -0.94
C PHE A 123 4.46 -2.63 0.55
N SER A 124 4.22 -1.62 1.38
CA SER A 124 4.11 -1.81 2.82
C SER A 124 2.86 -2.62 3.17
N ARG A 125 2.78 -3.09 4.41
CA ARG A 125 1.61 -3.79 4.98
C ARG A 125 0.26 -3.09 4.72
N ASN A 126 0.27 -1.77 4.58
CA ASN A 126 -0.93 -0.95 4.36
C ASN A 126 -1.13 -0.56 2.88
N GLY A 127 -0.45 -1.21 1.94
CA GLY A 127 -0.55 -0.92 0.52
C GLY A 127 0.14 0.37 0.05
N LYS A 128 0.98 0.98 0.91
CA LYS A 128 1.79 2.13 0.49
C LYS A 128 3.00 1.65 -0.29
N GLU A 129 3.17 2.13 -1.50
CA GLU A 129 4.33 1.81 -2.32
C GLU A 129 5.63 2.38 -1.76
N LEU A 130 6.70 1.57 -1.82
CA LEU A 130 8.01 1.87 -1.26
C LEU A 130 9.01 2.05 -2.40
N TYR A 131 9.37 3.28 -2.72
CA TYR A 131 10.26 3.61 -3.83
C TYR A 131 11.74 3.66 -3.45
N ASN A 132 12.07 3.55 -2.17
CA ASN A 132 13.43 3.79 -1.68
C ASN A 132 14.33 2.55 -1.68
N PHE A 133 13.83 1.41 -2.18
CA PHE A 133 14.51 0.12 -2.14
C PHE A 133 14.74 -0.46 -3.54
N ASN A 134 15.09 0.38 -4.51
CA ASN A 134 15.32 -0.04 -5.90
C ASN A 134 16.36 -1.15 -6.02
N HIS A 135 17.42 -1.11 -5.19
CA HIS A 135 18.44 -2.17 -5.18
C HIS A 135 17.84 -3.55 -4.87
N ILE A 136 16.83 -3.65 -4.00
CA ILE A 136 16.11 -4.90 -3.72
C ILE A 136 15.33 -5.35 -4.96
N SER A 137 14.64 -4.43 -5.63
CA SER A 137 13.92 -4.75 -6.86
C SER A 137 14.86 -5.23 -7.97
N GLU A 138 16.00 -4.57 -8.14
CA GLU A 138 17.04 -4.97 -9.09
C GLU A 138 17.64 -6.34 -8.76
N GLU A 139 17.90 -6.61 -7.49
CA GLU A 139 18.41 -7.90 -7.03
C GLU A 139 17.44 -9.05 -7.31
N ILE A 140 16.14 -8.84 -7.07
CA ILE A 140 15.10 -9.83 -7.38
C ILE A 140 15.02 -10.05 -8.90
N ILE A 141 15.02 -8.99 -9.71
CA ILE A 141 14.99 -9.10 -11.16
C ILE A 141 16.20 -9.91 -11.65
N ASN A 142 17.40 -9.59 -11.18
CA ASN A 142 18.61 -10.20 -11.67
C ASN A 142 18.79 -11.66 -11.21
N ASN A 143 18.36 -11.99 -10.00
CA ASN A 143 18.65 -13.28 -9.39
C ASN A 143 17.48 -14.27 -9.37
N LEU A 144 16.23 -13.77 -9.34
CA LEU A 144 15.06 -14.62 -9.16
C LEU A 144 14.08 -14.60 -10.34
N SER A 145 14.01 -13.52 -11.11
CA SER A 145 12.98 -13.38 -12.14
C SER A 145 13.00 -14.46 -13.22
N HIS A 146 14.17 -15.01 -13.51
CA HIS A 146 14.32 -16.11 -14.48
C HIS A 146 13.72 -17.43 -14.00
N SER A 147 13.51 -17.59 -12.70
CA SER A 147 12.85 -18.75 -12.09
C SER A 147 11.33 -18.60 -12.01
N PHE A 148 10.79 -17.44 -12.35
CA PHE A 148 9.36 -17.17 -12.30
C PHE A 148 8.73 -17.28 -13.69
N GLU A 149 7.86 -18.27 -13.86
CA GLU A 149 7.14 -18.50 -15.12
C GLU A 149 5.89 -17.61 -15.29
N GLN A 150 5.48 -16.92 -14.23
CA GLN A 150 4.29 -16.07 -14.18
C GLN A 150 4.45 -14.96 -13.13
N SER A 151 3.45 -14.07 -13.07
CA SER A 151 3.42 -13.03 -12.04
C SER A 151 3.28 -13.65 -10.65
N MET A 152 4.05 -13.12 -9.69
CA MET A 152 4.18 -13.67 -8.34
C MET A 152 4.02 -12.58 -7.29
N VAL A 153 3.57 -12.96 -6.12
CA VAL A 153 3.61 -12.12 -4.92
C VAL A 153 4.54 -12.77 -3.91
N LEU A 154 5.55 -12.02 -3.49
CA LEU A 154 6.51 -12.43 -2.48
C LEU A 154 6.21 -11.67 -1.19
N ASP A 155 6.12 -12.39 -0.09
CA ASP A 155 5.90 -11.79 1.24
C ASP A 155 7.18 -11.88 2.05
N GLY A 156 7.60 -10.78 2.62
CA GLY A 156 8.89 -10.71 3.30
C GLY A 156 9.00 -9.53 4.26
N GLU A 157 10.16 -9.42 4.85
CA GLU A 157 10.53 -8.36 5.77
C GLU A 157 11.80 -7.69 5.30
N ILE A 158 11.79 -6.38 5.10
CA ILE A 158 13.03 -5.63 4.91
C ILE A 158 13.65 -5.40 6.28
N VAL A 159 14.91 -5.81 6.40
CA VAL A 159 15.73 -5.64 7.60
C VAL A 159 16.97 -4.82 7.28
N SER A 160 17.54 -4.16 8.27
CA SER A 160 18.77 -3.36 8.20
C SER A 160 19.55 -3.56 9.49
N LYS A 161 20.72 -2.95 9.61
CA LYS A 161 21.57 -3.03 10.83
C LYS A 161 20.83 -2.64 12.11
N SER A 162 19.85 -1.74 12.01
CA SER A 162 18.95 -1.40 13.10
C SER A 162 17.60 -0.95 12.55
N PHE A 163 16.54 -1.13 13.34
CA PHE A 163 15.19 -0.66 13.01
C PHE A 163 15.16 0.86 12.78
N GLN A 164 15.90 1.64 13.59
CA GLN A 164 15.98 3.10 13.40
C GLN A 164 16.62 3.50 12.07
N SER A 165 17.68 2.79 11.66
CA SER A 165 18.31 3.00 10.36
C SER A 165 17.34 2.69 9.22
N LEU A 166 16.62 1.58 9.34
CA LEU A 166 15.60 1.18 8.37
C LEU A 166 14.49 2.23 8.23
N MET A 167 13.96 2.73 9.35
CA MET A 167 12.89 3.74 9.32
C MET A 167 13.36 5.05 8.67
N LYS A 168 14.62 5.45 8.88
CA LYS A 168 15.20 6.59 8.16
C LYS A 168 15.21 6.35 6.64
N GLN A 169 15.52 5.14 6.19
CA GLN A 169 15.52 4.78 4.77
C GLN A 169 14.09 4.78 4.21
N VAL A 170 13.12 4.22 4.91
CA VAL A 170 11.69 4.20 4.50
C VAL A 170 11.12 5.61 4.29
N TYR A 171 11.49 6.55 5.15
CA TYR A 171 10.98 7.93 5.10
C TYR A 171 11.86 8.91 4.35
N ASN A 172 13.03 8.48 3.88
CA ASN A 172 13.94 9.34 3.12
C ASN A 172 13.31 9.72 1.78
N LYS A 173 13.40 11.01 1.45
CA LYS A 173 12.88 11.57 0.18
C LYS A 173 13.98 11.71 -0.88
N SER A 174 15.23 11.47 -0.53
CA SER A 174 16.37 11.55 -1.47
C SER A 174 16.81 10.15 -1.91
N SER A 175 16.98 9.94 -3.20
CA SER A 175 17.33 8.65 -3.81
C SER A 175 18.79 8.19 -3.60
N ASN A 176 19.61 8.98 -2.90
CA ASN A 176 21.07 8.78 -2.82
C ASN A 176 21.55 8.16 -1.50
N VAL A 177 20.75 7.35 -0.84
CA VAL A 177 21.23 6.67 0.37
C VAL A 177 21.70 5.28 0.00
N SER A 178 23.00 5.01 0.26
CA SER A 178 23.53 3.66 0.28
C SER A 178 22.72 2.84 1.27
N SER A 179 21.94 1.91 0.76
CA SER A 179 21.04 1.11 1.58
C SER A 179 21.75 -0.18 1.98
N ASP A 180 21.80 -0.44 3.28
CA ASP A 180 22.20 -1.72 3.85
C ASP A 180 20.98 -2.63 4.09
N ALA A 181 19.82 -2.23 3.60
CA ALA A 181 18.57 -2.96 3.72
C ALA A 181 18.60 -4.24 2.88
N LYS A 182 18.11 -5.33 3.45
CA LYS A 182 17.98 -6.64 2.82
C LYS A 182 16.56 -7.13 2.94
N LEU A 183 16.07 -7.83 1.93
CA LEU A 183 14.77 -8.49 1.97
C LEU A 183 14.95 -9.95 2.40
N ALA A 184 14.31 -10.30 3.50
CA ALA A 184 14.13 -11.70 3.91
C ALA A 184 12.74 -12.16 3.45
N LEU A 185 12.68 -13.10 2.53
CA LEU A 185 11.43 -13.68 2.05
C LEU A 185 11.03 -14.85 2.96
N PHE A 186 9.76 -14.94 3.30
CA PHE A 186 9.21 -16.03 4.09
C PHE A 186 7.99 -16.69 3.44
N ASP A 187 7.40 -16.08 2.39
CA ASP A 187 6.32 -16.71 1.65
C ASP A 187 6.26 -16.27 0.19
N ILE A 188 5.69 -17.12 -0.67
CA ILE A 188 5.53 -16.89 -2.11
C ILE A 188 4.12 -17.33 -2.52
N TYR A 189 3.41 -16.45 -3.22
CA TYR A 189 2.05 -16.74 -3.72
C TYR A 189 1.99 -16.56 -5.23
N LEU A 190 1.24 -17.42 -5.89
CA LEU A 190 0.86 -17.22 -7.28
C LEU A 190 -0.16 -16.07 -7.35
N PHE A 191 0.02 -15.15 -8.29
CA PHE A 191 -0.87 -13.99 -8.43
C PHE A 191 -2.34 -14.40 -8.66
N LEU A 192 -2.56 -15.49 -9.38
CA LEU A 192 -3.89 -16.06 -9.62
C LEU A 192 -4.59 -16.52 -8.33
N PHE A 193 -3.83 -16.99 -7.34
CA PHE A 193 -4.38 -17.51 -6.08
C PHE A 193 -4.93 -16.38 -5.18
N LEU A 194 -4.35 -15.19 -5.27
CA LEU A 194 -4.84 -14.02 -4.52
C LEU A 194 -6.16 -13.49 -5.05
N MET A 195 -6.40 -13.56 -6.36
CA MET A 195 -7.69 -13.17 -6.93
C MET A 195 -8.82 -14.15 -6.55
N LEU A 196 -8.50 -15.43 -6.28
CA LEU A 196 -9.48 -16.44 -5.86
C LEU A 196 -9.80 -16.42 -4.36
N LEU A 197 -8.97 -15.80 -3.53
CA LEU A 197 -9.23 -15.66 -2.09
C LEU A 197 -10.21 -14.51 -1.76
N ASP A 198 -10.38 -13.57 -2.67
CA ASP A 198 -11.38 -12.50 -2.54
C ASP A 198 -12.81 -12.95 -2.94
N GLU A 199 -12.97 -14.14 -3.52
CA GLU A 199 -14.27 -14.72 -3.90
C GLU A 199 -14.89 -15.66 -2.85
N LYS A 200 -14.32 -15.78 -1.68
CA LYS A 200 -14.85 -16.55 -0.53
C LYS A 200 -14.98 -15.61 0.66
#